data_131b981d6481cad5927d16b6611a3f47
#
_entry.id   131b981d6481cad5927d16b6611a3f47
#
_cell.length_a   1.000
_cell.length_b   1.000
_cell.length_c   1.000
_cell.angle_alpha   90.00
_cell.angle_beta   90.00
_cell.angle_gamma   90.00
#
_symmetry.space_group_name_H-M   'P 1'
#
loop_
_entity.id
_entity.type
_entity.pdbx_description
1 polymer ?
#
loop_
_entity_poly.entity_id
_entity_poly.type
_entity_poly.pdbx_seq_one_letter_code
_entity_poly.pdbx_strand_id
1 'polypeptide(L)'
;HGLAGEGETDWQTRRPDATAGAPPHDSTGHTWHHADGQLFEIVSRGGKLYETPTFKSRMEPFNETLSPAEIRAVLEYIKTFWGPRELASQTRMSLQLPYPDP
;
A
#
# COMPACT_ATOMS: atom_id res chain seq x y z
N HIS A 1 0.46 0.57 10.10
CA HIS A 1 1.67 -0.03 9.48
C HIS A 1 2.96 0.18 10.28
N GLY A 2 2.94 0.98 11.32
CA GLY A 2 4.09 1.21 12.19
C GLY A 2 4.96 2.39 11.77
N LEU A 3 5.74 2.92 12.72
CA LEU A 3 6.55 4.13 12.51
C LEU A 3 7.66 3.94 11.47
N ALA A 4 8.19 2.71 11.36
CA ALA A 4 9.22 2.37 10.37
C ALA A 4 8.65 1.55 9.21
N GLY A 5 7.33 1.50 9.07
CA GLY A 5 6.68 0.70 8.04
C GLY A 5 6.80 -0.80 8.26
N GLU A 6 7.03 -1.23 9.51
CA GLU A 6 7.29 -2.64 9.83
C GLU A 6 6.04 -3.53 9.78
N GLY A 7 4.85 -2.93 9.79
CA GLY A 7 3.58 -3.67 9.80
C GLY A 7 3.24 -4.27 11.15
N GLU A 8 2.11 -4.95 11.22
CA GLU A 8 1.69 -5.67 12.41
C GLU A 8 2.36 -7.04 12.51
N THR A 9 2.58 -7.53 13.74
CA THR A 9 3.04 -8.89 13.98
C THR A 9 2.01 -9.86 13.38
N ASP A 10 2.49 -10.94 12.76
CA ASP A 10 1.64 -11.98 12.14
C ASP A 10 0.63 -11.41 11.12
N TRP A 11 1.04 -10.38 10.36
CA TRP A 11 0.17 -9.73 9.39
C TRP A 11 -0.36 -10.68 8.31
N GLN A 12 0.33 -11.79 8.04
CA GLN A 12 -0.09 -12.76 7.03
C GLN A 12 -1.17 -13.72 7.53
N THR A 13 -1.38 -13.78 8.86
CA THR A 13 -2.35 -14.71 9.45
C THR A 13 -3.74 -14.08 9.45
N ARG A 14 -4.73 -14.81 8.91
CA ARG A 14 -6.12 -14.36 8.94
C ARG A 14 -6.69 -14.45 10.35
N ARG A 15 -7.43 -13.42 10.75
CA ARG A 15 -8.20 -13.43 12.00
C ARG A 15 -9.53 -14.17 11.79
N PRO A 16 -10.24 -14.54 12.88
CA PRO A 16 -11.55 -15.22 12.76
C PRO A 16 -12.57 -14.48 11.89
N ASP A 17 -12.47 -13.14 11.79
CA ASP A 17 -13.37 -12.34 10.95
C ASP A 17 -12.87 -12.23 9.50
N ALA A 18 -11.88 -13.01 9.10
CA ALA A 18 -11.23 -13.03 7.79
C ALA A 18 -10.35 -11.82 7.50
N THR A 19 -10.11 -10.92 8.47
CA THR A 19 -9.18 -9.80 8.28
C THR A 19 -7.74 -10.24 8.51
N ALA A 20 -6.81 -9.54 7.86
CA ALA A 20 -5.37 -9.69 8.10
C ALA A 20 -4.84 -8.44 8.78
N GLY A 21 -3.67 -8.54 9.39
CA GLY A 21 -2.97 -7.37 9.95
C GLY A 21 -2.47 -6.44 8.87
N ALA A 22 -2.13 -5.22 9.25
CA ALA A 22 -1.53 -4.26 8.33
C ALA A 22 -0.16 -4.77 7.88
N PRO A 23 0.09 -4.94 6.57
CA PRO A 23 1.36 -5.47 6.09
C PRO A 23 2.46 -4.43 6.21
N PRO A 24 3.74 -4.88 6.19
CA PRO A 24 4.85 -3.95 6.18
C PRO A 24 4.93 -3.18 4.87
N HIS A 25 5.41 -1.94 4.96
CA HIS A 25 5.68 -1.09 3.80
C HIS A 25 7.18 -1.01 3.47
N ASP A 26 8.02 -1.69 4.24
CA ASP A 26 9.45 -1.78 3.95
C ASP A 26 9.71 -2.90 2.91
N SER A 27 10.98 -3.18 2.64
CA SER A 27 11.36 -4.19 1.64
C SER A 27 10.92 -5.61 2.00
N THR A 28 10.56 -5.87 3.25
CA THR A 28 10.07 -7.20 3.68
C THR A 28 8.62 -7.45 3.30
N GLY A 29 7.87 -6.39 2.98
CA GLY A 29 6.49 -6.50 2.53
C GLY A 29 6.39 -6.52 1.01
N HIS A 30 5.20 -6.23 0.50
CA HIS A 30 4.91 -6.33 -0.93
C HIS A 30 4.50 -5.00 -1.57
N THR A 31 4.61 -3.89 -0.84
CA THR A 31 4.23 -2.57 -1.37
C THR A 31 5.01 -2.24 -2.64
N TRP A 32 6.31 -2.54 -2.65
CA TRP A 32 7.18 -2.26 -3.79
C TRP A 32 6.92 -3.13 -5.01
N HIS A 33 6.04 -4.15 -4.89
CA HIS A 33 5.58 -4.97 -6.02
C HIS A 33 4.47 -4.30 -6.84
N HIS A 34 3.99 -3.14 -6.42
CA HIS A 34 2.88 -2.45 -7.07
C HIS A 34 3.33 -1.10 -7.64
N ALA A 35 2.83 -0.77 -8.83
CA ALA A 35 3.11 0.51 -9.48
C ALA A 35 2.44 1.67 -8.74
N ASP A 36 2.95 2.88 -8.96
CA ASP A 36 2.44 4.11 -8.33
C ASP A 36 0.92 4.27 -8.50
N GLY A 37 0.42 4.05 -9.71
CA GLY A 37 -1.01 4.21 -9.99
C GLY A 37 -1.87 3.21 -9.23
N GLN A 38 -1.38 1.98 -9.05
CA GLN A 38 -2.09 0.96 -8.29
C GLN A 38 -2.07 1.28 -6.79
N LEU A 39 -0.91 1.69 -6.26
CA LEU A 39 -0.80 2.10 -4.87
C LEU A 39 -1.71 3.28 -4.55
N PHE A 40 -1.75 4.25 -5.45
CA PHE A 40 -2.64 5.41 -5.31
C PHE A 40 -4.10 4.96 -5.21
N GLU A 41 -4.52 4.05 -6.08
CA GLU A 41 -5.89 3.54 -6.06
C GLU A 41 -6.20 2.80 -4.76
N ILE A 42 -5.27 1.97 -4.28
CA ILE A 42 -5.44 1.23 -3.03
C ILE A 42 -5.63 2.18 -1.84
N VAL A 43 -4.80 3.20 -1.74
CA VAL A 43 -4.90 4.18 -0.64
C VAL A 43 -6.19 5.00 -0.77
N SER A 44 -6.51 5.44 -1.98
CA SER A 44 -7.68 6.27 -2.24
C SER A 44 -8.98 5.52 -1.92
N ARG A 45 -9.08 4.26 -2.35
CA ARG A 45 -10.32 3.47 -2.26
C ARG A 45 -10.35 2.48 -1.11
N GLY A 46 -9.21 2.26 -0.45
CA GLY A 46 -9.08 1.32 0.66
C GLY A 46 -8.98 -0.13 0.23
N GLY A 47 -8.80 -1.00 1.20
CA GLY A 47 -8.62 -2.43 0.95
C GLY A 47 -9.90 -3.16 0.57
N LYS A 48 -11.06 -2.53 0.70
CA LYS A 48 -12.35 -3.12 0.35
C LYS A 48 -12.40 -3.54 -1.13
N LEU A 49 -11.63 -2.86 -1.96
CA LEU A 49 -11.51 -3.15 -3.38
C LEU A 49 -11.05 -4.60 -3.65
N TYR A 50 -10.31 -5.19 -2.72
CA TYR A 50 -9.74 -6.52 -2.87
C TYR A 50 -10.41 -7.57 -2.00
N GLU A 51 -11.53 -7.24 -1.36
CA GLU A 51 -12.22 -8.22 -0.50
C GLU A 51 -12.80 -9.37 -1.29
N THR A 52 -12.73 -10.55 -0.68
CA THR A 52 -13.31 -11.80 -1.18
C THR A 52 -14.10 -12.44 -0.04
N PRO A 53 -14.83 -13.55 -0.28
CA PRO A 53 -15.50 -14.25 0.81
C PRO A 53 -14.56 -14.71 1.94
N THR A 54 -13.27 -14.92 1.63
CA THR A 54 -12.29 -15.41 2.61
C THR A 54 -11.29 -14.34 3.04
N PHE A 55 -11.38 -13.12 2.51
CA PHE A 55 -10.50 -12.02 2.88
C PHE A 55 -11.31 -10.74 3.07
N LYS A 56 -11.21 -10.15 4.25
CA LYS A 56 -11.79 -8.85 4.57
C LYS A 56 -10.68 -7.88 4.92
N SER A 57 -10.85 -6.62 4.55
CA SER A 57 -9.86 -5.58 4.80
C SER A 57 -10.36 -4.60 5.86
N ARG A 58 -9.44 -4.20 6.74
CA ARG A 58 -9.67 -3.13 7.72
C ARG A 58 -9.11 -1.80 7.25
N MET A 59 -8.50 -1.77 6.08
CA MET A 59 -7.94 -0.53 5.52
C MET A 59 -9.06 0.34 4.97
N GLU A 60 -9.26 1.50 5.59
CA GLU A 60 -10.27 2.46 5.17
C GLU A 60 -9.84 3.22 3.92
N PRO A 61 -10.80 3.71 3.11
CA PRO A 61 -10.47 4.61 2.00
C PRO A 61 -10.07 5.98 2.52
N PHE A 62 -9.08 6.60 1.89
CA PHE A 62 -8.54 7.88 2.31
C PHE A 62 -8.91 9.03 1.38
N ASN A 63 -9.69 8.79 0.31
CA ASN A 63 -10.00 9.82 -0.68
C ASN A 63 -10.83 10.99 -0.14
N GLU A 64 -11.54 10.82 0.97
CA GLU A 64 -12.30 11.89 1.60
C GLU A 64 -11.50 12.61 2.69
N THR A 65 -10.42 11.98 3.19
CA THR A 65 -9.59 12.50 4.26
C THR A 65 -8.34 13.19 3.73
N LEU A 66 -7.78 12.66 2.65
CA LEU A 66 -6.54 13.16 2.05
C LEU A 66 -6.81 13.59 0.60
N SER A 67 -6.19 14.70 0.20
CA SER A 67 -6.21 15.12 -1.20
C SER A 67 -5.33 14.20 -2.04
N PRO A 68 -5.49 14.20 -3.38
CA PRO A 68 -4.58 13.44 -4.25
C PRO A 68 -3.11 13.76 -4.03
N ALA A 69 -2.77 15.03 -3.80
CA ALA A 69 -1.40 15.44 -3.51
C ALA A 69 -0.89 14.86 -2.19
N GLU A 70 -1.75 14.79 -1.18
CA GLU A 70 -1.40 14.22 0.12
C GLU A 70 -1.21 12.69 0.04
N ILE A 71 -2.06 11.99 -0.71
CA ILE A 71 -1.92 10.56 -0.94
C ILE A 71 -0.58 10.28 -1.63
N ARG A 72 -0.26 11.07 -2.66
CA ARG A 72 1.01 10.96 -3.36
C ARG A 72 2.20 11.18 -2.43
N ALA A 73 2.11 12.20 -1.56
CA ALA A 73 3.18 12.50 -0.61
C ALA A 73 3.42 11.33 0.36
N VAL A 74 2.35 10.69 0.85
CA VAL A 74 2.46 9.52 1.72
C VAL A 74 3.17 8.37 1.00
N LEU A 75 2.79 8.10 -0.25
CA LEU A 75 3.39 7.03 -1.02
C LEU A 75 4.86 7.30 -1.33
N GLU A 76 5.22 8.55 -1.64
CA GLU A 76 6.63 8.92 -1.84
C GLU A 76 7.44 8.75 -0.55
N TYR A 77 6.84 9.04 0.60
CA TYR A 77 7.50 8.81 1.88
C TYR A 77 7.74 7.31 2.13
N ILE A 78 6.77 6.47 1.81
CA ILE A 78 6.89 5.01 1.96
C ILE A 78 8.08 4.48 1.15
N LYS A 79 8.35 5.05 -0.02
CA LYS A 79 9.50 4.64 -0.85
C LYS A 79 10.84 4.79 -0.13
N THR A 80 10.92 5.66 0.88
CA THR A 80 12.15 5.84 1.65
C THR A 80 12.49 4.63 2.52
N PHE A 81 11.53 3.72 2.73
CA PHE A 81 11.76 2.49 3.48
C PHE A 81 12.35 1.37 2.63
N TRP A 82 12.42 1.53 1.31
CA TRP A 82 12.84 0.46 0.40
C TRP A 82 14.34 0.55 0.10
N GLY A 83 14.94 -0.63 -0.16
CA GLY A 83 16.30 -0.69 -0.65
C GLY A 83 16.40 -0.27 -2.12
N PRO A 84 17.65 -0.07 -2.63
CA PRO A 84 17.84 0.39 -4.02
C PRO A 84 17.26 -0.54 -5.07
N ARG A 85 17.32 -1.86 -4.83
CA ARG A 85 16.81 -2.87 -5.77
C ARG A 85 15.29 -2.77 -5.91
N GLU A 86 14.61 -2.69 -4.76
CA GLU A 86 13.15 -2.62 -4.70
C GLU A 86 12.65 -1.32 -5.31
N LEU A 87 13.34 -0.22 -5.01
CA LEU A 87 13.00 1.09 -5.57
C LEU A 87 13.15 1.11 -7.10
N ALA A 88 14.22 0.51 -7.63
CA ALA A 88 14.44 0.44 -9.06
C ALA A 88 13.36 -0.41 -9.76
N SER A 89 12.99 -1.53 -9.15
CA SER A 89 11.93 -2.39 -9.69
C SER A 89 10.59 -1.68 -9.74
N GLN A 90 10.23 -1.02 -8.65
CA GLN A 90 8.96 -0.31 -8.53
C GLN A 90 8.92 0.90 -9.49
N THR A 91 10.02 1.59 -9.66
CA THR A 91 10.12 2.71 -10.60
C THR A 91 9.84 2.24 -12.04
N ARG A 92 10.39 1.08 -12.43
CA ARG A 92 10.14 0.52 -13.77
C ARG A 92 8.66 0.20 -13.97
N MET A 93 8.02 -0.42 -12.98
CA MET A 93 6.58 -0.72 -13.07
C MET A 93 5.75 0.55 -13.18
N SER A 94 6.16 1.60 -12.49
CA SER A 94 5.43 2.87 -12.46
C SER A 94 5.46 3.61 -13.79
N LEU A 95 6.43 3.31 -14.67
CA LEU A 95 6.44 3.87 -16.03
C LEU A 95 5.22 3.42 -16.83
N GLN A 96 4.71 2.22 -16.56
CA GLN A 96 3.52 1.68 -17.24
C GLN A 96 2.22 2.10 -16.57
N LEU A 97 2.25 2.42 -15.28
CA LEU A 97 1.08 2.83 -14.52
C LEU A 97 1.48 3.88 -13.49
N PRO A 98 1.66 5.13 -13.94
CA PRO A 98 2.06 6.23 -13.04
C PRO A 98 0.90 6.72 -12.19
N TYR A 99 1.19 7.62 -11.26
CA TYR A 99 0.14 8.32 -10.54
C TYR A 99 -0.84 8.97 -11.52
N PRO A 100 -2.14 9.03 -11.16
CA PRO A 100 -3.09 9.74 -12.00
C PRO A 100 -2.76 11.23 -12.05
N ASP A 101 -3.11 11.88 -13.14
CA ASP A 101 -2.96 13.33 -13.26
C ASP A 101 -3.84 14.04 -12.22
N PRO A 102 -3.33 15.15 -11.64
CA PRO A 102 -4.09 15.91 -10.67
C PRO A 102 -5.36 16.53 -11.27
#